data_224b2aa626256100b1c66a1febad10f8
#
_entry.id   224b2aa626256100b1c66a1febad10f8
#
_cell.length_a   1.000
_cell.length_b   1.000
_cell.length_c   1.000
_cell.angle_alpha   90.00
_cell.angle_beta   90.00
_cell.angle_gamma   90.00
#
_symmetry.space_group_name_H-M   'P 1'
#
loop_
_entity.id
_entity.type
_entity.pdbx_description
1 polymer ?
#
loop_
_entity_poly.entity_id
_entity_poly.type
_entity_poly.pdbx_seq_one_letter_code
_entity_poly.pdbx_strand_id
1 'polypeptide(L)'
;NQLLDYLNIKKFNLIGFSIGALIAQHFTSEYYNMINKLIIIASVYKRSEEQINKVKNRFRIALNGASITNDSIDRWFNPEYLERNPEVYNFFFNILKKKKNEDFLPAYKLFVESDDYALDFSNFKMKTLLMTGENEVGSTPKMSRLLNEEIKNSELHIIPKGKHMMTFEKADLVNLAISKFIS
;
A
#
# COMPACT_ATOMS: atom_id res chain seq x y z
N ASN A 1 16.57 -4.26 9.28
CA ASN A 1 17.85 -5.00 9.14
C ASN A 1 18.06 -6.08 10.18
N GLN A 2 17.88 -5.83 11.50
CA GLN A 2 18.20 -6.79 12.58
C GLN A 2 17.66 -8.22 12.34
N LEU A 3 16.42 -8.36 11.86
CA LEU A 3 15.84 -9.67 11.52
C LEU A 3 16.58 -10.35 10.36
N LEU A 4 16.92 -9.60 9.32
CA LEU A 4 17.66 -10.13 8.15
C LEU A 4 19.09 -10.55 8.54
N ASP A 5 19.73 -9.78 9.39
CA ASP A 5 21.06 -10.10 9.93
C ASP A 5 20.99 -11.36 10.81
N TYR A 6 20.00 -11.46 11.68
CA TYR A 6 19.75 -12.65 12.51
C TYR A 6 19.51 -13.91 11.66
N LEU A 7 18.72 -13.78 10.57
CA LEU A 7 18.42 -14.87 9.65
C LEU A 7 19.53 -15.11 8.61
N ASN A 8 20.61 -14.33 8.63
CA ASN A 8 21.72 -14.35 7.65
C ASN A 8 21.22 -14.20 6.19
N ILE A 9 20.16 -13.43 5.97
CA ILE A 9 19.61 -13.17 4.64
C ILE A 9 20.32 -11.98 4.01
N LYS A 10 21.04 -12.23 2.90
CA LYS A 10 21.80 -11.22 2.17
C LYS A 10 21.01 -10.58 1.03
N LYS A 11 20.14 -11.37 0.39
CA LYS A 11 19.28 -10.90 -0.71
C LYS A 11 17.90 -11.52 -0.63
N PHE A 12 16.87 -10.75 -0.98
CA PHE A 12 15.48 -11.20 -0.94
C PHE A 12 14.60 -10.41 -1.92
N ASN A 13 13.40 -10.93 -2.20
CA ASN A 13 12.34 -10.18 -2.85
C ASN A 13 11.53 -9.46 -1.79
N LEU A 14 11.28 -8.16 -2.00
CA LEU A 14 10.53 -7.34 -1.05
C LEU A 14 9.15 -7.01 -1.64
N ILE A 15 8.12 -7.27 -0.85
CA ILE A 15 6.74 -6.92 -1.20
C ILE A 15 6.19 -5.97 -0.14
N GLY A 16 5.66 -4.82 -0.56
CA GLY A 16 4.98 -3.88 0.31
C GLY A 16 3.58 -3.56 -0.18
N PHE A 17 2.61 -3.57 0.73
CA PHE A 17 1.21 -3.21 0.48
C PHE A 17 0.80 -2.01 1.33
N SER A 18 0.13 -1.03 0.72
CA SER A 18 -0.40 0.16 1.39
C SER A 18 0.71 0.92 2.16
N ILE A 19 0.61 1.10 3.47
CA ILE A 19 1.70 1.67 4.29
C ILE A 19 2.98 0.84 4.19
N GLY A 20 2.86 -0.48 4.05
CA GLY A 20 3.99 -1.36 3.80
C GLY A 20 4.68 -1.08 2.46
N ALA A 21 3.96 -0.56 1.46
CA ALA A 21 4.55 -0.13 0.20
C ALA A 21 5.45 1.11 0.37
N LEU A 22 5.06 2.06 1.22
CA LEU A 22 5.89 3.21 1.59
C LEU A 22 7.15 2.76 2.34
N ILE A 23 6.98 1.88 3.32
CA ILE A 23 8.10 1.30 4.08
C ILE A 23 9.06 0.56 3.15
N ALA A 24 8.53 -0.23 2.20
CA ALA A 24 9.35 -0.96 1.23
C ALA A 24 10.16 -0.02 0.33
N GLN A 25 9.58 1.10 -0.09
CA GLN A 25 10.29 2.11 -0.87
C GLN A 25 11.42 2.78 -0.07
N HIS A 26 11.16 3.20 1.18
CA HIS A 26 12.18 3.76 2.06
C HIS A 26 13.27 2.75 2.39
N PHE A 27 12.91 1.51 2.68
CA PHE A 27 13.88 0.44 2.88
C PHE A 27 14.76 0.24 1.64
N THR A 28 14.15 0.24 0.45
CA THR A 28 14.88 0.06 -0.81
C THR A 28 15.82 1.23 -1.11
N SER A 29 15.46 2.47 -0.80
CA SER A 29 16.35 3.62 -1.01
C SER A 29 17.65 3.52 -0.23
N GLU A 30 17.62 2.91 0.96
CA GLU A 30 18.79 2.72 1.82
C GLU A 30 19.52 1.38 1.58
N TYR A 31 18.76 0.31 1.33
CA TYR A 31 19.27 -1.07 1.27
C TYR A 31 19.07 -1.74 -0.09
N TYR A 32 19.11 -0.97 -1.18
CA TYR A 32 18.85 -1.43 -2.55
C TYR A 32 19.69 -2.66 -2.94
N ASN A 33 20.92 -2.77 -2.44
CA ASN A 33 21.82 -3.90 -2.72
C ASN A 33 21.31 -5.23 -2.17
N MET A 34 20.38 -5.23 -1.21
CA MET A 34 19.78 -6.43 -0.64
C MET A 34 18.52 -6.89 -1.40
N ILE A 35 17.99 -6.07 -2.30
CA ILE A 35 16.72 -6.33 -2.98
C ILE A 35 16.97 -6.98 -4.35
N ASN A 36 16.45 -8.19 -4.56
CA ASN A 36 16.45 -8.84 -5.87
C ASN A 36 15.34 -8.31 -6.77
N LYS A 37 14.09 -8.35 -6.28
CA LYS A 37 12.90 -7.85 -6.94
C LYS A 37 12.06 -7.08 -5.92
N LEU A 38 11.46 -5.98 -6.35
CA LEU A 38 10.59 -5.14 -5.51
C LEU A 38 9.16 -5.20 -6.04
N ILE A 39 8.18 -5.34 -5.14
CA ILE A 39 6.76 -5.27 -5.48
C ILE A 39 6.10 -4.23 -4.58
N ILE A 40 5.49 -3.23 -5.20
CA ILE A 40 4.83 -2.10 -4.55
C ILE A 40 3.35 -2.16 -4.89
N ILE A 41 2.51 -2.39 -3.89
CA ILE A 41 1.07 -2.58 -4.06
C ILE A 41 0.32 -1.46 -3.36
N ALA A 42 -0.54 -0.74 -4.09
CA ALA A 42 -1.41 0.31 -3.58
C ALA A 42 -0.65 1.39 -2.79
N SER A 43 0.39 1.96 -3.39
CA SER A 43 1.18 3.05 -2.79
C SER A 43 0.67 4.42 -3.21
N VAL A 44 0.70 5.38 -2.29
CA VAL A 44 0.53 6.79 -2.62
C VAL A 44 1.85 7.35 -3.18
N TYR A 45 1.72 8.34 -4.08
CA TYR A 45 2.85 9.06 -4.64
C TYR A 45 2.40 10.41 -5.21
N LYS A 46 3.10 11.49 -4.86
CA LYS A 46 2.80 12.86 -5.33
C LYS A 46 1.30 13.20 -5.20
N ARG A 47 0.77 13.08 -3.97
CA ARG A 47 -0.62 13.46 -3.68
C ARG A 47 -0.85 14.94 -4.00
N SER A 48 -1.99 15.27 -4.60
CA SER A 48 -2.41 16.66 -4.75
C SER A 48 -2.71 17.29 -3.40
N GLU A 49 -2.72 18.62 -3.33
CA GLU A 49 -3.07 19.37 -2.12
C GLU A 49 -4.46 18.95 -1.59
N GLU A 50 -5.43 18.76 -2.48
CA GLU A 50 -6.75 18.26 -2.11
C GLU A 50 -6.70 16.89 -1.44
N GLN A 51 -5.89 15.97 -1.98
CA GLN A 51 -5.72 14.62 -1.42
C GLN A 51 -5.01 14.66 -0.07
N ILE A 52 -3.99 15.50 0.07
CA ILE A 52 -3.30 15.75 1.35
C ILE A 52 -4.29 16.30 2.39
N ASN A 53 -5.10 17.27 2.03
CA ASN A 53 -6.08 17.86 2.92
C ASN A 53 -7.15 16.83 3.35
N LYS A 54 -7.62 15.98 2.45
CA LYS A 54 -8.57 14.91 2.75
C LYS A 54 -7.99 13.91 3.77
N VAL A 55 -6.76 13.46 3.57
CA VAL A 55 -6.13 12.51 4.49
C VAL A 55 -5.80 13.14 5.85
N LYS A 56 -5.36 14.40 5.88
CA LYS A 56 -5.14 15.17 7.12
C LYS A 56 -6.45 15.36 7.90
N ASN A 57 -7.55 15.68 7.22
CA ASN A 57 -8.85 15.81 7.87
C ASN A 57 -9.33 14.48 8.48
N ARG A 58 -9.19 13.38 7.74
CA ARG A 58 -9.53 12.05 8.23
C ARG A 58 -8.68 11.64 9.44
N PHE A 59 -7.39 11.99 9.44
CA PHE A 59 -6.52 11.77 10.59
C PHE A 59 -7.00 12.56 11.82
N ARG A 60 -7.40 13.83 11.63
CA ARG A 60 -7.94 14.67 12.71
C ARG A 60 -9.22 14.09 13.31
N ILE A 61 -10.11 13.53 12.47
CA ILE A 61 -11.30 12.80 12.94
C ILE A 61 -10.92 11.64 13.85
N ALA A 62 -9.94 10.83 13.43
CA ALA A 62 -9.45 9.71 14.22
C ALA A 62 -8.76 10.15 15.53
N LEU A 63 -7.97 11.25 15.51
CA LEU A 63 -7.35 11.84 16.69
C LEU A 63 -8.38 12.26 17.74
N ASN A 64 -9.52 12.79 17.31
CA ASN A 64 -10.62 13.20 18.18
C ASN A 64 -11.47 12.00 18.68
N GLY A 65 -11.03 10.78 18.46
CA GLY A 65 -11.68 9.57 18.95
C GLY A 65 -12.86 9.09 18.12
N ALA A 66 -13.22 9.77 17.03
CA ALA A 66 -14.30 9.31 16.16
C ALA A 66 -13.86 8.08 15.34
N SER A 67 -14.80 7.15 15.15
CA SER A 67 -14.54 5.93 14.38
C SER A 67 -14.49 6.24 12.88
N ILE A 68 -13.43 5.74 12.24
CA ILE A 68 -13.28 5.74 10.78
C ILE A 68 -13.44 4.34 10.18
N THR A 69 -14.02 3.40 10.94
CA THR A 69 -14.08 1.97 10.60
C THR A 69 -14.91 1.72 9.35
N ASN A 70 -16.17 2.17 9.33
CA ASN A 70 -17.07 1.96 8.19
C ASN A 70 -16.52 2.63 6.92
N ASP A 71 -16.14 3.90 7.02
CA ASP A 71 -15.54 4.62 5.89
C ASP A 71 -14.26 3.94 5.36
N SER A 72 -13.50 3.24 6.21
CA SER A 72 -12.35 2.48 5.76
C SER A 72 -12.76 1.29 4.92
N ILE A 73 -13.73 0.50 5.40
CA ILE A 73 -14.21 -0.70 4.70
C ILE A 73 -14.86 -0.33 3.37
N ASP A 74 -15.72 0.69 3.34
CA ASP A 74 -16.40 1.17 2.14
C ASP A 74 -15.42 1.67 1.06
N ARG A 75 -14.32 2.27 1.49
CA ARG A 75 -13.25 2.69 0.59
C ARG A 75 -12.38 1.52 0.12
N TRP A 76 -12.19 0.50 0.95
CA TRP A 76 -11.29 -0.62 0.68
C TRP A 76 -11.87 -1.66 -0.26
N PHE A 77 -13.18 -1.87 -0.21
CA PHE A 77 -13.87 -2.94 -0.94
C PHE A 77 -14.94 -2.41 -1.89
N ASN A 78 -15.21 -3.15 -2.95
CA ASN A 78 -16.39 -2.92 -3.78
C ASN A 78 -17.66 -3.34 -3.02
N PRO A 79 -18.75 -2.53 -3.04
CA PRO A 79 -19.99 -2.87 -2.33
C PRO A 79 -20.54 -4.24 -2.72
N GLU A 80 -20.58 -4.53 -4.03
CA GLU A 80 -21.07 -5.82 -4.56
C GLU A 80 -20.24 -7.01 -4.08
N TYR A 81 -18.96 -6.81 -3.79
CA TYR A 81 -18.11 -7.85 -3.20
C TYR A 81 -18.48 -8.13 -1.75
N LEU A 82 -18.72 -7.09 -0.96
CA LEU A 82 -19.12 -7.21 0.45
C LEU A 82 -20.53 -7.78 0.59
N GLU A 83 -21.46 -7.43 -0.32
CA GLU A 83 -22.80 -8.01 -0.36
C GLU A 83 -22.79 -9.53 -0.56
N ARG A 84 -21.86 -10.02 -1.38
CA ARG A 84 -21.71 -11.47 -1.66
C ARG A 84 -20.85 -12.19 -0.60
N ASN A 85 -20.07 -11.44 0.18
CA ASN A 85 -19.13 -11.97 1.17
C ASN A 85 -19.26 -11.21 2.51
N PRO A 86 -20.42 -11.30 3.19
CA PRO A 86 -20.67 -10.54 4.42
C PRO A 86 -19.71 -10.91 5.56
N GLU A 87 -19.15 -12.14 5.53
CA GLU A 87 -18.12 -12.57 6.48
C GLU A 87 -16.83 -11.74 6.36
N VAL A 88 -16.47 -11.27 5.15
CA VAL A 88 -15.33 -10.40 4.92
C VAL A 88 -15.55 -9.04 5.58
N TYR A 89 -16.75 -8.46 5.41
CA TYR A 89 -17.10 -7.22 6.10
C TYR A 89 -16.97 -7.39 7.62
N ASN A 90 -17.56 -8.43 8.18
CA ASN A 90 -17.54 -8.70 9.62
C ASN A 90 -16.11 -8.93 10.15
N PHE A 91 -15.27 -9.62 9.38
CA PHE A 91 -13.87 -9.86 9.73
C PHE A 91 -13.11 -8.52 9.85
N PHE A 92 -13.13 -7.67 8.83
CA PHE A 92 -12.44 -6.39 8.87
C PHE A 92 -13.03 -5.41 9.87
N PHE A 93 -14.36 -5.38 10.00
CA PHE A 93 -15.05 -4.56 11.00
C PHE A 93 -14.59 -4.92 12.42
N ASN A 94 -14.54 -6.20 12.75
CA ASN A 94 -14.12 -6.66 14.07
C ASN A 94 -12.65 -6.35 14.37
N ILE A 95 -11.76 -6.45 13.39
CA ILE A 95 -10.36 -6.05 13.53
C ILE A 95 -10.25 -4.55 13.80
N LEU A 96 -10.88 -3.74 12.94
CA LEU A 96 -10.82 -2.29 13.05
C LEU A 96 -11.47 -1.75 14.32
N LYS A 97 -12.56 -2.38 14.78
CA LYS A 97 -13.22 -2.01 16.03
C LYS A 97 -12.35 -2.27 17.26
N LYS A 98 -11.52 -3.30 17.22
CA LYS A 98 -10.63 -3.69 18.33
C LYS A 98 -9.31 -2.90 18.35
N LYS A 99 -8.99 -2.14 17.27
CA LYS A 99 -7.75 -1.39 17.22
C LYS A 99 -7.68 -0.37 18.34
N LYS A 100 -6.54 -0.27 18.98
CA LYS A 100 -6.26 0.78 19.94
C LYS A 100 -5.71 2.01 19.21
N ASN A 101 -6.16 3.20 19.62
CA ASN A 101 -5.68 4.45 19.01
C ASN A 101 -4.18 4.66 19.26
N GLU A 102 -3.66 4.27 20.40
CA GLU A 102 -2.22 4.33 20.74
C GLU A 102 -1.34 3.58 19.75
N ASP A 103 -1.82 2.45 19.21
CA ASP A 103 -1.08 1.63 18.23
C ASP A 103 -1.32 2.15 16.79
N PHE A 104 -2.53 2.59 16.49
CA PHE A 104 -2.95 2.96 15.15
C PHE A 104 -2.50 4.36 14.73
N LEU A 105 -2.64 5.35 15.61
CA LEU A 105 -2.40 6.76 15.26
C LEU A 105 -0.95 7.05 14.85
N PRO A 106 0.10 6.48 15.47
CA PRO A 106 1.47 6.68 15.02
C PRO A 106 1.70 6.17 13.59
N ALA A 107 1.20 4.98 13.26
CA ALA A 107 1.31 4.42 11.91
C ALA A 107 0.48 5.23 10.89
N TYR A 108 -0.71 5.69 11.28
CA TYR A 108 -1.53 6.54 10.42
C TYR A 108 -0.89 7.93 10.20
N LYS A 109 -0.25 8.50 11.22
CA LYS A 109 0.51 9.74 11.09
C LYS A 109 1.63 9.60 10.06
N LEU A 110 2.40 8.52 10.09
CA LEU A 110 3.44 8.24 9.10
C LEU A 110 2.85 8.22 7.67
N PHE A 111 1.69 7.59 7.48
CA PHE A 111 1.01 7.60 6.18
C PHE A 111 0.56 9.01 5.76
N VAL A 112 0.05 9.81 6.69
CA VAL A 112 -0.38 11.20 6.43
C VAL A 112 0.77 12.08 5.98
N GLU A 113 1.93 11.94 6.62
CA GLU A 113 3.13 12.76 6.43
C GLU A 113 4.06 12.19 5.34
N SER A 114 3.68 11.11 4.65
CA SER A 114 4.58 10.41 3.73
C SER A 114 5.06 11.24 2.53
N ASP A 115 4.33 12.30 2.13
CA ASP A 115 4.80 13.20 1.06
C ASP A 115 5.93 14.15 1.53
N ASP A 116 6.13 14.30 2.84
CA ASP A 116 7.19 15.14 3.40
C ASP A 116 8.57 14.43 3.37
N TYR A 117 8.58 13.12 3.07
CA TYR A 117 9.79 12.30 2.97
C TYR A 117 10.14 12.04 1.52
N ALA A 118 11.06 12.85 0.98
CA ALA A 118 11.56 12.65 -0.37
C ALA A 118 12.33 11.30 -0.50
N LEU A 119 12.06 10.59 -1.61
CA LEU A 119 12.75 9.35 -1.95
C LEU A 119 13.68 9.59 -3.15
N ASP A 120 14.89 9.07 -3.07
CA ASP A 120 15.78 8.98 -4.21
C ASP A 120 15.58 7.64 -4.93
N PHE A 121 14.96 7.68 -6.10
CA PHE A 121 14.73 6.50 -6.94
C PHE A 121 15.96 6.13 -7.82
N SER A 122 17.05 6.88 -7.78
CA SER A 122 18.25 6.62 -8.59
C SER A 122 18.87 5.24 -8.32
N ASN A 123 18.67 4.71 -7.10
CA ASN A 123 19.14 3.40 -6.68
C ASN A 123 18.16 2.25 -6.93
N PHE A 124 16.98 2.52 -7.48
CA PHE A 124 15.99 1.47 -7.80
C PHE A 124 16.35 0.77 -9.12
N LYS A 125 17.43 -0.02 -9.10
CA LYS A 125 17.96 -0.76 -10.27
C LYS A 125 17.33 -2.13 -10.43
N MET A 126 16.75 -2.70 -9.36
CA MET A 126 16.08 -4.00 -9.38
C MET A 126 14.81 -3.95 -10.23
N LYS A 127 14.40 -5.09 -10.76
CA LYS A 127 13.07 -5.23 -11.37
C LYS A 127 12.00 -4.88 -10.33
N THR A 128 11.07 -4.01 -10.71
CA THR A 128 10.01 -3.54 -9.82
C THR A 128 8.64 -3.76 -10.45
N LEU A 129 7.72 -4.38 -9.70
CA LEU A 129 6.32 -4.49 -10.08
C LEU A 129 5.51 -3.49 -9.27
N LEU A 130 4.77 -2.62 -9.96
CA LEU A 130 3.81 -1.70 -9.37
C LEU A 130 2.41 -2.21 -9.61
N MET A 131 1.59 -2.26 -8.56
CA MET A 131 0.21 -2.73 -8.67
C MET A 131 -0.76 -1.80 -7.95
N THR A 132 -1.90 -1.54 -8.57
CA THR A 132 -3.03 -0.84 -7.92
C THR A 132 -4.35 -1.30 -8.52
N GLY A 133 -5.44 -1.07 -7.80
CA GLY A 133 -6.78 -1.34 -8.32
C GLY A 133 -7.26 -0.22 -9.24
N GLU A 134 -8.02 -0.58 -10.30
CA GLU A 134 -8.60 0.39 -11.23
C GLU A 134 -9.53 1.39 -10.51
N ASN A 135 -10.28 0.91 -9.51
CA ASN A 135 -11.23 1.69 -8.71
C ASN A 135 -10.63 2.19 -7.38
N GLU A 136 -9.31 2.14 -7.22
CA GLU A 136 -8.64 2.62 -6.02
C GLU A 136 -8.68 4.16 -5.96
N VAL A 137 -9.15 4.70 -4.83
CA VAL A 137 -9.35 6.15 -4.66
C VAL A 137 -8.30 6.81 -3.77
N GLY A 138 -7.56 6.04 -2.97
CA GLY A 138 -6.52 6.56 -2.07
C GLY A 138 -5.14 6.54 -2.71
N SER A 139 -4.71 5.38 -3.19
CA SER A 139 -3.47 5.16 -3.96
C SER A 139 -3.81 4.90 -5.43
N THR A 140 -4.21 5.97 -6.10
CA THR A 140 -4.87 5.92 -7.40
C THR A 140 -4.01 5.36 -8.53
N PRO A 141 -4.62 4.86 -9.63
CA PRO A 141 -3.88 4.49 -10.85
C PRO A 141 -2.97 5.61 -11.37
N LYS A 142 -3.39 6.88 -11.23
CA LYS A 142 -2.56 8.03 -11.60
C LYS A 142 -1.26 8.09 -10.79
N MET A 143 -1.33 7.90 -9.49
CA MET A 143 -0.14 7.87 -8.62
C MET A 143 0.81 6.73 -9.00
N SER A 144 0.25 5.56 -9.28
CA SER A 144 1.05 4.40 -9.70
C SER A 144 1.72 4.62 -11.08
N ARG A 145 1.06 5.33 -12.01
CA ARG A 145 1.69 5.73 -13.28
C ARG A 145 2.86 6.68 -13.08
N LEU A 146 2.68 7.71 -12.24
CA LEU A 146 3.75 8.64 -11.90
C LEU A 146 4.93 7.92 -11.23
N LEU A 147 4.66 6.97 -10.35
CA LEU A 147 5.72 6.16 -9.73
C LEU A 147 6.43 5.26 -10.75
N ASN A 148 5.69 4.73 -11.74
CA ASN A 148 6.27 3.94 -12.83
C ASN A 148 7.20 4.77 -13.76
N GLU A 149 6.93 6.06 -13.90
CA GLU A 149 7.80 6.99 -14.63
C GLU A 149 9.12 7.26 -13.90
N GLU A 150 9.09 7.30 -12.56
CA GLU A 150 10.27 7.50 -11.70
C GLU A 150 11.16 6.26 -11.62
N ILE A 151 10.57 5.08 -11.49
CA ILE A 151 11.32 3.82 -11.36
C ILE A 151 11.53 3.20 -12.74
N LYS A 152 12.65 3.48 -13.35
CA LYS A 152 12.94 3.12 -14.76
C LYS A 152 12.83 1.63 -15.08
N ASN A 153 13.14 0.76 -14.13
CA ASN A 153 13.07 -0.71 -14.31
C ASN A 153 11.80 -1.28 -13.67
N SER A 154 10.67 -0.65 -13.96
CA SER A 154 9.37 -1.06 -13.40
C SER A 154 8.35 -1.39 -14.48
N GLU A 155 7.42 -2.26 -14.11
CA GLU A 155 6.19 -2.55 -14.86
C GLU A 155 4.98 -2.28 -13.98
N LEU A 156 3.90 -1.78 -14.59
CA LEU A 156 2.67 -1.40 -13.90
C LEU A 156 1.53 -2.32 -14.28
N HIS A 157 0.91 -2.96 -13.27
CA HIS A 157 -0.31 -3.72 -13.43
C HIS A 157 -1.47 -3.03 -12.70
N ILE A 158 -2.48 -2.60 -13.45
CA ILE A 158 -3.74 -2.08 -12.91
C ILE A 158 -4.74 -3.23 -12.88
N ILE A 159 -5.18 -3.60 -11.68
CA ILE A 159 -6.11 -4.72 -11.47
C ILE A 159 -7.54 -4.28 -11.79
N PRO A 160 -8.19 -4.88 -12.80
CA PRO A 160 -9.54 -4.48 -13.24
C PRO A 160 -10.56 -4.55 -12.10
N LYS A 161 -11.34 -3.47 -11.94
CA LYS A 161 -12.39 -3.32 -10.93
C LYS A 161 -11.88 -3.50 -9.48
N GLY A 162 -10.57 -3.53 -9.23
CA GLY A 162 -9.99 -3.63 -7.90
C GLY A 162 -10.09 -2.30 -7.14
N LYS A 163 -10.39 -2.36 -5.85
CA LYS A 163 -10.22 -1.26 -4.90
C LYS A 163 -8.97 -1.50 -4.04
N HIS A 164 -8.87 -0.85 -2.89
CA HIS A 164 -7.69 -0.93 -2.02
C HIS A 164 -7.34 -2.37 -1.62
N MET A 165 -8.36 -3.14 -1.23
CA MET A 165 -8.19 -4.55 -0.85
C MET A 165 -8.30 -5.52 -2.04
N MET A 166 -7.78 -5.11 -3.21
CA MET A 166 -7.71 -5.99 -4.38
C MET A 166 -6.94 -7.29 -4.12
N THR A 167 -6.04 -7.29 -3.15
CA THR A 167 -5.35 -8.49 -2.65
C THR A 167 -6.31 -9.53 -2.05
N PHE A 168 -7.52 -9.10 -1.69
CA PHE A 168 -8.63 -9.93 -1.21
C PHE A 168 -9.66 -10.15 -2.32
N GLU A 169 -10.19 -9.06 -2.90
CA GLU A 169 -11.27 -9.12 -3.90
C GLU A 169 -10.86 -9.78 -5.22
N LYS A 170 -9.59 -9.67 -5.58
CA LYS A 170 -8.98 -10.10 -6.85
C LYS A 170 -7.72 -10.92 -6.61
N ALA A 171 -7.72 -11.72 -5.52
CA ALA A 171 -6.56 -12.47 -5.08
C ALA A 171 -5.90 -13.30 -6.18
N ASP A 172 -6.70 -13.95 -7.04
CA ASP A 172 -6.18 -14.78 -8.14
C ASP A 172 -5.38 -13.94 -9.15
N LEU A 173 -5.88 -12.76 -9.53
CA LEU A 173 -5.19 -11.86 -10.46
C LEU A 173 -3.89 -11.30 -9.85
N VAL A 174 -3.97 -10.89 -8.58
CA VAL A 174 -2.82 -10.35 -7.84
C VAL A 174 -1.75 -11.42 -7.66
N ASN A 175 -2.12 -12.61 -7.19
CA ASN A 175 -1.21 -13.71 -6.98
C ASN A 175 -0.57 -14.21 -8.28
N LEU A 176 -1.35 -14.25 -9.37
CA LEU A 176 -0.81 -14.61 -10.69
C LEU A 176 0.24 -13.60 -11.17
N ALA A 177 -0.02 -12.30 -11.01
CA ALA A 177 0.93 -11.25 -11.39
C ALA A 177 2.21 -11.34 -10.54
N ILE A 178 2.08 -11.51 -9.22
CA ILE A 178 3.21 -11.69 -8.31
C ILE A 178 4.02 -12.93 -8.69
N SER A 179 3.37 -14.09 -8.85
CA SER A 179 4.04 -15.35 -9.16
C SER A 179 4.82 -15.26 -10.47
N LYS A 180 4.23 -14.69 -11.53
CA LYS A 180 4.93 -14.45 -12.80
C LYS A 180 6.12 -13.53 -12.68
N PHE A 181 6.00 -12.51 -11.84
CA PHE A 181 7.06 -11.53 -11.66
C PHE A 181 8.24 -12.09 -10.87
N ILE A 182 7.99 -12.90 -9.83
CA ILE A 182 9.06 -13.44 -8.98
C ILE A 182 9.74 -14.68 -9.58
N SER A 183 9.09 -15.37 -10.51
CA SER A 183 9.72 -16.44 -11.32
C SER A 183 10.78 -15.85 -12.24
#